data_2bacc9f5400c01c2305f29650f144b74
#
_entry.id   2bacc9f5400c01c2305f29650f144b74
#
_cell.length_a   1.000
_cell.length_b   1.000
_cell.length_c   1.000
_cell.angle_alpha   90.00
_cell.angle_beta   90.00
_cell.angle_gamma   90.00
#
_symmetry.space_group_name_H-M   'P 1'
#
loop_
_entity.id
_entity.type
_entity.pdbx_description
1 polymer ?
#
loop_
_entity_poly.entity_id
_entity_poly.type
_entity_poly.pdbx_seq_one_letter_code
_entity_poly.pdbx_strand_id
1 'polypeptide(L)'
;MHVSNSDVVIEFAVATQSLDALQGAAYRLLGKATCQIDRSADRWVCTLAPASGLKKSPQDSDTLKTRFLELVTDENLRERIAARTDGVRNVILSLAFGSLANTSNNQP
;
A
#
# COMPACT_ATOMS: atom_id res chain seq x y z
N MET A 1 -19.15 4.22 -16.74
CA MET A 1 -18.21 3.13 -16.87
C MET A 1 -18.86 1.79 -16.53
N HIS A 2 -18.56 0.80 -17.28
CA HIS A 2 -19.16 -0.51 -17.09
C HIS A 2 -18.23 -1.42 -16.32
N VAL A 3 -18.71 -1.98 -15.23
CA VAL A 3 -17.94 -2.93 -14.44
C VAL A 3 -18.49 -4.32 -14.75
N SER A 4 -17.61 -5.20 -15.20
CA SER A 4 -18.05 -6.54 -15.54
C SER A 4 -18.28 -7.37 -14.27
N ASN A 5 -19.03 -8.47 -14.40
CA ASN A 5 -19.32 -9.33 -13.27
C ASN A 5 -18.08 -9.99 -12.68
N SER A 6 -16.97 -10.01 -13.43
CA SER A 6 -15.73 -10.59 -12.96
C SER A 6 -14.86 -9.58 -12.22
N ASP A 7 -15.19 -8.31 -12.26
CA ASP A 7 -14.40 -7.31 -11.56
C ASP A 7 -14.75 -7.30 -10.08
N VAL A 8 -13.73 -7.05 -9.27
CA VAL A 8 -13.89 -7.00 -7.83
C VAL A 8 -13.71 -5.56 -7.40
N VAL A 9 -14.65 -5.04 -6.63
CA VAL A 9 -14.59 -3.66 -6.15
C VAL A 9 -14.43 -3.69 -4.63
N ILE A 10 -13.40 -3.02 -4.13
CA ILE A 10 -13.13 -2.94 -2.70
C ILE A 10 -12.96 -1.48 -2.34
N GLU A 11 -13.58 -1.06 -1.26
CA GLU A 11 -13.51 0.32 -0.80
C GLU A 11 -12.77 0.44 0.51
N PHE A 12 -12.05 1.54 0.67
CA PHE A 12 -11.33 1.84 1.90
C PHE A 12 -11.60 3.30 2.28
N ALA A 13 -11.58 3.57 3.57
CA ALA A 13 -11.76 4.94 4.04
C ALA A 13 -10.48 5.74 3.80
N VAL A 14 -10.60 6.88 3.14
CA VAL A 14 -9.45 7.75 2.86
C VAL A 14 -8.79 8.18 4.18
N ALA A 15 -9.58 8.37 5.22
CA ALA A 15 -9.07 8.85 6.50
C ALA A 15 -8.12 7.86 7.19
N THR A 16 -8.27 6.56 6.90
CA THR A 16 -7.49 5.54 7.61
C THR A 16 -6.60 4.69 6.71
N GLN A 17 -6.73 4.84 5.39
CA GLN A 17 -5.97 4.03 4.44
C GLN A 17 -5.14 4.92 3.55
N SER A 18 -3.83 4.67 3.48
CA SER A 18 -2.97 5.45 2.61
C SER A 18 -3.10 5.00 1.16
N LEU A 19 -2.96 5.93 0.25
CA LEU A 19 -2.93 5.63 -1.17
C LEU A 19 -1.67 4.85 -1.54
N ASP A 20 -0.55 5.18 -0.91
CA ASP A 20 0.71 4.50 -1.20
C ASP A 20 0.62 3.00 -0.93
N ALA A 21 -0.03 2.61 0.16
CA ALA A 21 -0.20 1.20 0.48
C ALA A 21 -1.07 0.51 -0.57
N LEU A 22 -2.13 1.18 -1.01
CA LEU A 22 -3.01 0.62 -2.05
C LEU A 22 -2.25 0.47 -3.37
N GLN A 23 -1.47 1.46 -3.74
CA GLN A 23 -0.68 1.39 -4.96
C GLN A 23 0.38 0.30 -4.88
N GLY A 24 1.02 0.15 -3.73
CA GLY A 24 1.98 -0.92 -3.52
C GLY A 24 1.35 -2.29 -3.66
N ALA A 25 0.17 -2.48 -3.07
CA ALA A 25 -0.54 -3.74 -3.19
C ALA A 25 -0.95 -4.01 -4.64
N ALA A 26 -1.44 -2.99 -5.33
CA ALA A 26 -1.84 -3.13 -6.72
C ALA A 26 -0.65 -3.52 -7.59
N TYR A 27 0.50 -2.91 -7.34
CA TYR A 27 1.72 -3.22 -8.08
C TYR A 27 2.11 -4.69 -7.90
N ARG A 28 2.02 -5.17 -6.67
CA ARG A 28 2.40 -6.56 -6.37
C ARG A 28 1.41 -7.57 -6.95
N LEU A 29 0.22 -7.10 -7.31
CA LEU A 29 -0.79 -7.98 -7.91
C LEU A 29 -0.69 -8.05 -9.42
N LEU A 30 0.16 -7.24 -10.03
CA LEU A 30 0.34 -7.25 -11.48
C LEU A 30 0.71 -8.65 -11.97
N GLY A 31 0.17 -9.01 -13.14
CA GLY A 31 0.31 -10.36 -13.67
C GLY A 31 -0.89 -11.23 -13.36
N LYS A 32 -1.56 -11.01 -12.25
CA LYS A 32 -2.77 -11.73 -11.89
C LYS A 32 -4.02 -10.88 -12.12
N ALA A 33 -3.88 -9.57 -11.91
CA ALA A 33 -4.98 -8.65 -12.10
C ALA A 33 -4.44 -7.24 -12.26
N THR A 34 -5.27 -6.37 -12.80
CA THR A 34 -4.99 -4.94 -12.81
C THR A 34 -5.88 -4.30 -11.76
N CYS A 35 -5.40 -3.22 -11.18
CA CYS A 35 -6.14 -2.51 -10.15
C CYS A 35 -6.22 -1.05 -10.54
N GLN A 36 -7.45 -0.54 -10.58
CA GLN A 36 -7.68 0.88 -10.79
C GLN A 36 -8.13 1.46 -9.46
N ILE A 37 -7.46 2.53 -9.03
CA ILE A 37 -7.77 3.17 -7.77
C ILE A 37 -8.32 4.55 -8.04
N ASP A 38 -9.54 4.77 -7.59
CA ASP A 38 -10.21 6.05 -7.74
C ASP A 38 -10.62 6.56 -6.38
N ARG A 39 -10.77 7.86 -6.28
CA ARG A 39 -11.31 8.46 -5.07
C ARG A 39 -12.74 8.86 -5.30
N SER A 40 -13.62 8.46 -4.40
CA SER A 40 -15.02 8.82 -4.43
C SER A 40 -15.40 9.37 -3.05
N ALA A 41 -15.53 10.68 -2.96
CA ALA A 41 -15.79 11.36 -1.69
C ALA A 41 -14.69 11.03 -0.68
N ASP A 42 -15.02 10.32 0.40
CA ASP A 42 -14.06 9.97 1.44
C ASP A 42 -13.62 8.51 1.36
N ARG A 43 -13.77 7.89 0.18
CA ARG A 43 -13.43 6.49 -0.02
C ARG A 43 -12.44 6.33 -1.16
N TRP A 44 -11.51 5.40 -0.98
CA TRP A 44 -10.72 4.87 -2.08
C TRP A 44 -11.50 3.71 -2.68
N VAL A 45 -11.71 3.73 -3.98
CA VAL A 45 -12.43 2.65 -4.67
C VAL A 45 -11.42 1.92 -5.53
N CYS A 46 -11.15 0.67 -5.18
CA CYS A 46 -10.19 -0.16 -5.90
C CYS A 46 -10.96 -1.18 -6.74
N THR A 47 -10.79 -1.12 -8.04
CA THR A 47 -11.44 -2.05 -8.95
C THR A 47 -10.39 -3.00 -9.49
N LEU A 48 -10.55 -4.28 -9.20
CA LEU A 48 -9.64 -5.34 -9.65
C LEU A 48 -10.24 -6.06 -10.83
N ALA A 49 -9.50 -6.08 -11.93
CA ALA A 49 -9.92 -6.82 -13.13
C ALA A 49 -8.95 -7.97 -13.34
N PRO A 50 -9.45 -9.22 -13.38
CA PRO A 50 -8.58 -10.37 -13.58
C PRO A 50 -7.80 -10.24 -14.88
N ALA A 51 -6.58 -10.76 -14.88
CA ALA A 51 -5.75 -10.74 -16.07
C ALA A 51 -6.39 -11.57 -17.17
N SER A 52 -6.08 -11.19 -18.40
CA SER A 52 -6.57 -11.89 -19.57
C SER A 52 -6.17 -13.36 -19.50
N GLY A 53 -7.14 -14.24 -19.76
CA GLY A 53 -6.88 -15.69 -19.74
C GLY A 53 -7.20 -16.38 -18.44
N LEU A 54 -7.45 -15.63 -17.38
CA LEU A 54 -7.87 -16.24 -16.12
C LEU A 54 -9.35 -16.58 -16.19
N LYS A 55 -9.71 -17.69 -15.54
CA LYS A 55 -11.12 -18.07 -15.46
C LYS A 55 -11.86 -17.10 -14.57
N LYS A 56 -13.07 -16.81 -14.97
CA LYS A 56 -13.90 -15.84 -14.26
C LYS A 56 -14.99 -16.57 -13.48
N SER A 57 -14.62 -17.13 -12.36
CA SER A 57 -15.56 -17.80 -11.49
C SER A 57 -15.70 -16.99 -10.20
N PRO A 58 -16.79 -17.17 -9.45
CA PRO A 58 -16.94 -16.51 -8.17
C PRO A 58 -15.80 -16.83 -7.22
N GLN A 59 -15.28 -18.05 -7.29
CA GLN A 59 -14.18 -18.48 -6.47
C GLN A 59 -12.90 -17.72 -6.80
N ASP A 60 -12.68 -17.45 -8.09
CA ASP A 60 -11.51 -16.68 -8.51
C ASP A 60 -11.62 -15.23 -8.03
N SER A 61 -12.82 -14.67 -8.05
CA SER A 61 -13.05 -13.32 -7.56
C SER A 61 -12.76 -13.22 -6.07
N ASP A 62 -13.23 -14.20 -5.29
CA ASP A 62 -12.97 -14.22 -3.85
C ASP A 62 -11.48 -14.37 -3.57
N THR A 63 -10.81 -15.23 -4.31
CA THR A 63 -9.36 -15.42 -4.17
C THR A 63 -8.62 -14.12 -4.47
N LEU A 64 -9.01 -13.44 -5.52
CA LEU A 64 -8.38 -12.20 -5.92
C LEU A 64 -8.60 -11.11 -4.87
N LYS A 65 -9.81 -11.01 -4.36
CA LYS A 65 -10.12 -10.05 -3.30
C LYS A 65 -9.31 -10.34 -2.05
N THR A 66 -9.27 -11.61 -1.63
CA THR A 66 -8.51 -12.00 -0.45
C THR A 66 -7.05 -11.67 -0.63
N ARG A 67 -6.49 -11.99 -1.80
CA ARG A 67 -5.08 -11.72 -2.06
C ARG A 67 -4.79 -10.22 -2.01
N PHE A 68 -5.66 -9.41 -2.60
CA PHE A 68 -5.45 -7.97 -2.56
C PHE A 68 -5.50 -7.45 -1.13
N LEU A 69 -6.47 -7.91 -0.33
CA LEU A 69 -6.57 -7.48 1.06
C LEU A 69 -5.35 -7.88 1.86
N GLU A 70 -4.81 -9.07 1.60
CA GLU A 70 -3.57 -9.51 2.25
C GLU A 70 -2.41 -8.59 1.88
N LEU A 71 -2.30 -8.24 0.61
CA LEU A 71 -1.24 -7.35 0.16
C LEU A 71 -1.38 -5.96 0.75
N VAL A 72 -2.60 -5.45 0.83
CA VAL A 72 -2.84 -4.14 1.44
C VAL A 72 -2.45 -4.16 2.92
N THR A 73 -2.83 -5.23 3.61
CA THR A 73 -2.47 -5.37 5.02
C THR A 73 -0.96 -5.40 5.20
N ASP A 74 -0.27 -6.14 4.32
CA ASP A 74 1.18 -6.21 4.38
C ASP A 74 1.81 -4.85 4.11
N GLU A 75 1.31 -4.11 3.11
CA GLU A 75 1.82 -2.79 2.81
C GLU A 75 1.58 -1.81 3.95
N ASN A 76 0.40 -1.88 4.57
CA ASN A 76 0.10 -1.05 5.72
C ASN A 76 1.08 -1.33 6.86
N LEU A 77 1.38 -2.59 7.09
CA LEU A 77 2.32 -2.97 8.13
C LEU A 77 3.73 -2.48 7.80
N ARG A 78 4.14 -2.59 6.53
CA ARG A 78 5.45 -2.11 6.11
C ARG A 78 5.57 -0.61 6.32
N GLU A 79 4.52 0.14 6.01
CA GLU A 79 4.53 1.59 6.25
C GLU A 79 4.69 1.91 7.73
N ARG A 80 3.97 1.17 8.56
CA ARG A 80 4.03 1.39 10.01
C ARG A 80 5.41 1.06 10.57
N ILE A 81 5.98 -0.04 10.10
CA ILE A 81 7.33 -0.44 10.53
C ILE A 81 8.35 0.57 10.03
N ALA A 82 8.24 1.00 8.79
CA ALA A 82 9.16 1.97 8.22
C ALA A 82 9.12 3.29 9.00
N ALA A 83 7.93 3.74 9.34
CA ALA A 83 7.78 4.97 10.10
C ALA A 83 8.45 4.86 11.46
N ARG A 84 8.28 3.74 12.14
CA ARG A 84 8.91 3.51 13.44
C ARG A 84 10.43 3.39 13.30
N THR A 85 10.86 2.64 12.29
CA THR A 85 12.29 2.43 12.06
C THR A 85 12.97 3.72 11.68
N ASP A 86 12.34 4.53 10.85
CA ASP A 86 12.90 5.82 10.47
C ASP A 86 13.02 6.73 11.69
N GLY A 87 12.02 6.72 12.56
CA GLY A 87 12.08 7.48 13.80
C GLY A 87 13.21 7.04 14.68
N VAL A 88 13.37 5.74 14.88
CA VAL A 88 14.45 5.20 15.70
C VAL A 88 15.80 5.49 15.05
N ARG A 89 15.90 5.29 13.74
CA ARG A 89 17.12 5.56 13.01
C ARG A 89 17.52 7.02 13.13
N ASN A 90 16.54 7.92 13.01
CA ASN A 90 16.83 9.34 13.12
C ASN A 90 17.33 9.71 14.49
N VAL A 91 16.78 9.11 15.54
CA VAL A 91 17.26 9.34 16.91
C VAL A 91 18.69 8.86 17.03
N ILE A 92 19.00 7.67 16.55
CA ILE A 92 20.36 7.11 16.64
C ILE A 92 21.33 7.98 15.85
N LEU A 93 20.98 8.38 14.65
CA LEU A 93 21.85 9.23 13.84
C LEU A 93 22.05 10.59 14.49
N SER A 94 21.00 11.15 15.05
CA SER A 94 21.12 12.43 15.74
C SER A 94 22.07 12.35 16.90
N LEU A 95 22.02 11.27 17.68
CA LEU A 95 22.93 11.09 18.80
C LEU A 95 24.36 10.93 18.33
N ALA A 96 24.57 10.13 17.28
CA ALA A 96 25.90 9.88 16.76
C ALA A 96 26.50 11.11 16.07
N PHE A 97 25.77 11.67 15.12
CA PHE A 97 26.30 12.78 14.34
C PHE A 97 26.16 14.11 15.04
N GLY A 98 25.22 14.22 15.95
CA GLY A 98 25.13 15.39 16.79
C GLY A 98 26.37 15.56 17.63
N SER A 99 26.87 14.47 18.19
CA SER A 99 28.12 14.48 18.94
C SER A 99 29.26 14.92 18.06
N LEU A 100 29.37 14.35 16.88
CA LEU A 100 30.43 14.71 15.95
C LEU A 100 30.34 16.17 15.54
N ALA A 101 29.11 16.63 15.25
CA ALA A 101 28.92 18.03 14.89
C ALA A 101 29.31 18.96 16.01
N ASN A 102 28.98 18.58 17.23
CA ASN A 102 29.34 19.40 18.41
C ASN A 102 30.82 19.45 18.65
N THR A 103 31.52 18.38 18.29
CA THR A 103 32.98 18.36 18.46
C THR A 103 33.73 19.02 17.32
N SER A 104 33.21 18.90 16.14
CA SER A 104 33.88 19.40 14.94
C SER A 104 33.42 20.79 14.56
N ASN A 105 32.38 21.24 15.13
CA ASN A 105 31.68 22.35 14.62
C ASN A 105 31.29 23.36 15.64
N ASN A 106 31.31 22.84 15.95
CA ASN A 106 30.75 22.98 16.41
C ASN A 106 30.34 23.41 16.02
N GLN A 107 30.31 23.09 15.60
CA GLN A 107 29.99 22.78 15.06
C GLN A 107 29.90 23.15 14.68
N PRO A 108 30.35 23.77 14.86
CA PRO A 108 30.30 23.88 14.49
C PRO A 108 30.32 24.15 13.82
#